data_ca352411e59128141b29aef8997dae92
#
_entry.id   ca352411e59128141b29aef8997dae92
#
_cell.length_a   1.000
_cell.length_b   1.000
_cell.length_c   1.000
_cell.angle_alpha   90.00
_cell.angle_beta   90.00
_cell.angle_gamma   90.00
#
_symmetry.space_group_name_H-M   'P 1'
#
loop_
_entity.id
_entity.type
_entity.pdbx_description
1 polymer ?
#
loop_
_entity_poly.entity_id
_entity_poly.type
_entity_poly.pdbx_seq_one_letter_code
_entity_poly.pdbx_strand_id
1 'polypeptide(L)'
;MARVLLLGSTGTIGRATARALIGRGHATVAFGRRAPDVPGVEARLGDVTAPGALSEVLRGGRFDAVVSCLASRTGTPADAWAIDHAAQLSALEAAKAAGVGRFVLLSAICVQKPRLQFQHAKLAFEQALVGSGLSYSIVRPTAFFKSLSGQVARVKEGRPYLMFGDGTLTACKPISDDDLGGYVADCVAYPARWNRILPIGGPGPAIRPRDQAEALSKLLGRTVKTKSAPVMAMDAAILALAAAGLLSRRARDKAEFARIGRYYATESMLVWDEAEQRYDAEATPETGTETLFEFYDKLLSGEATVDLGAHAAF
;
A
#
# COMPACT_ATOMS: atom_id res chain seq x y z
N MET A 1 3.35 5.35 -26.26
CA MET A 1 3.23 3.90 -25.97
C MET A 1 4.55 3.43 -25.40
N ALA A 2 4.57 2.72 -24.27
CA ALA A 2 5.79 2.21 -23.66
C ALA A 2 5.65 0.71 -23.38
N ARG A 3 6.77 -0.05 -23.36
CA ARG A 3 6.82 -1.42 -22.89
C ARG A 3 7.23 -1.44 -21.42
N VAL A 4 6.35 -1.96 -20.56
CA VAL A 4 6.47 -1.87 -19.09
C VAL A 4 6.64 -3.25 -18.48
N LEU A 5 7.65 -3.44 -17.64
CA LEU A 5 7.75 -4.58 -16.74
C LEU A 5 7.02 -4.24 -15.43
N LEU A 6 5.97 -4.99 -15.11
CA LEU A 6 5.19 -4.83 -13.89
C LEU A 6 5.53 -5.94 -12.88
N LEU A 7 6.01 -5.56 -11.71
CA LEU A 7 6.27 -6.44 -10.58
C LEU A 7 5.14 -6.28 -9.54
N GLY A 8 4.76 -7.38 -8.88
CA GLY A 8 3.68 -7.37 -7.90
C GLY A 8 2.26 -7.30 -8.50
N SER A 9 2.10 -7.67 -9.75
CA SER A 9 0.88 -7.57 -10.57
C SER A 9 -0.33 -8.34 -10.02
N THR A 10 -0.16 -9.31 -9.13
CA THR A 10 -1.25 -10.09 -8.51
C THR A 10 -1.80 -9.46 -7.23
N GLY A 11 -1.14 -8.45 -6.69
CA GLY A 11 -1.63 -7.66 -5.55
C GLY A 11 -2.80 -6.75 -5.96
N THR A 12 -3.52 -6.21 -4.97
CA THR A 12 -4.69 -5.33 -5.20
C THR A 12 -4.34 -4.15 -6.10
N ILE A 13 -3.36 -3.35 -5.71
CA ILE A 13 -2.94 -2.19 -6.51
C ILE A 13 -2.21 -2.61 -7.79
N GLY A 14 -1.45 -3.73 -7.76
CA GLY A 14 -0.78 -4.26 -8.95
C GLY A 14 -1.75 -4.65 -10.06
N ARG A 15 -2.90 -5.25 -9.74
CA ARG A 15 -3.96 -5.54 -10.72
C ARG A 15 -4.60 -4.27 -11.27
N ALA A 16 -4.90 -3.29 -10.42
CA ALA A 16 -5.44 -2.00 -10.84
C ALA A 16 -4.43 -1.26 -11.74
N THR A 17 -3.15 -1.26 -11.37
CA THR A 17 -2.07 -0.70 -12.20
C THR A 17 -1.97 -1.41 -13.56
N ALA A 18 -2.09 -2.75 -13.58
CA ALA A 18 -2.07 -3.52 -14.83
C ALA A 18 -3.21 -3.11 -15.76
N ARG A 19 -4.46 -3.03 -15.24
CA ARG A 19 -5.62 -2.54 -16.03
C ARG A 19 -5.38 -1.13 -16.55
N ALA A 20 -4.87 -0.25 -15.70
CA ALA A 20 -4.61 1.14 -16.07
C ALA A 20 -3.52 1.26 -17.15
N LEU A 21 -2.43 0.48 -17.08
CA LEU A 21 -1.37 0.46 -18.09
C LEU A 21 -1.92 -0.02 -19.44
N ILE A 22 -2.68 -1.12 -19.47
CA ILE A 22 -3.32 -1.62 -20.70
C ILE A 22 -4.30 -0.58 -21.26
N GLY A 23 -5.16 0.00 -20.42
CA GLY A 23 -6.14 1.03 -20.84
C GLY A 23 -5.48 2.29 -21.42
N ARG A 24 -4.21 2.58 -21.06
CA ARG A 24 -3.40 3.68 -21.63
C ARG A 24 -2.58 3.25 -22.86
N GLY A 25 -2.76 2.02 -23.34
CA GLY A 25 -2.08 1.49 -24.52
C GLY A 25 -0.62 1.11 -24.30
N HIS A 26 -0.19 0.89 -23.05
CA HIS A 26 1.15 0.37 -22.75
C HIS A 26 1.22 -1.14 -22.95
N ALA A 27 2.26 -1.65 -23.60
CA ALA A 27 2.57 -3.07 -23.65
C ALA A 27 3.08 -3.52 -22.26
N THR A 28 2.26 -4.29 -21.54
CA THR A 28 2.53 -4.65 -20.15
C THR A 28 2.93 -6.11 -20.02
N VAL A 29 4.12 -6.34 -19.47
CA VAL A 29 4.65 -7.67 -19.11
C VAL A 29 4.68 -7.77 -17.61
N ALA A 30 3.93 -8.71 -17.05
CA ALA A 30 3.96 -9.00 -15.60
C ALA A 30 4.97 -10.10 -15.30
N PHE A 31 5.83 -9.90 -14.31
CA PHE A 31 6.75 -10.92 -13.80
C PHE A 31 6.44 -11.26 -12.35
N GLY A 32 6.28 -12.55 -12.07
CA GLY A 32 6.00 -13.03 -10.72
C GLY A 32 5.62 -14.51 -10.70
N ARG A 33 5.33 -15.04 -9.52
CA ARG A 33 5.03 -16.46 -9.29
C ARG A 33 3.69 -16.92 -9.91
N ARG A 34 2.81 -16.00 -10.24
CA ARG A 34 1.49 -16.26 -10.85
C ARG A 34 1.16 -15.15 -11.84
N ALA A 35 0.46 -15.51 -12.90
CA ALA A 35 -0.11 -14.54 -13.83
C ALA A 35 -1.19 -13.69 -13.12
N PRO A 36 -1.28 -12.39 -13.42
CA PRO A 36 -2.43 -11.58 -13.01
C PRO A 36 -3.66 -11.97 -13.85
N ASP A 37 -4.82 -11.91 -13.24
CA ASP A 37 -6.10 -12.03 -13.95
C ASP A 37 -6.49 -10.65 -14.53
N VAL A 38 -5.77 -10.25 -15.58
CA VAL A 38 -5.99 -8.98 -16.29
C VAL A 38 -5.77 -9.22 -17.79
N PRO A 39 -6.81 -9.11 -18.61
CA PRO A 39 -6.71 -9.29 -20.07
C PRO A 39 -5.67 -8.35 -20.70
N GLY A 40 -4.93 -8.86 -21.68
CA GLY A 40 -3.93 -8.08 -22.42
C GLY A 40 -2.55 -7.98 -21.76
N VAL A 41 -2.37 -8.53 -20.55
CA VAL A 41 -1.06 -8.59 -19.87
C VAL A 41 -0.31 -9.85 -20.32
N GLU A 42 0.91 -9.70 -20.83
CA GLU A 42 1.86 -10.80 -21.05
C GLU A 42 2.37 -11.26 -19.69
N ALA A 43 2.22 -12.53 -19.33
CA ALA A 43 2.73 -13.06 -18.06
C ALA A 43 4.02 -13.86 -18.27
N ARG A 44 5.05 -13.53 -17.51
CA ARG A 44 6.29 -14.32 -17.35
C ARG A 44 6.37 -14.83 -15.92
N LEU A 45 6.50 -16.13 -15.76
CA LEU A 45 6.49 -16.75 -14.44
C LEU A 45 7.92 -16.88 -13.89
N GLY A 46 8.09 -16.53 -12.61
CA GLY A 46 9.34 -16.63 -11.90
C GLY A 46 9.25 -16.05 -10.49
N ASP A 47 10.31 -16.25 -9.73
CA ASP A 47 10.41 -15.67 -8.38
C ASP A 47 11.32 -14.44 -8.41
N VAL A 48 10.79 -13.30 -7.99
CA VAL A 48 11.53 -12.03 -7.91
C VAL A 48 12.71 -12.08 -6.93
N THR A 49 12.71 -13.05 -6.02
CA THR A 49 13.80 -13.26 -5.05
C THR A 49 14.86 -14.25 -5.55
N ALA A 50 14.61 -14.93 -6.67
CA ALA A 50 15.58 -15.87 -7.22
C ALA A 50 16.76 -15.13 -7.87
N PRO A 51 18.00 -15.53 -7.58
CA PRO A 51 19.18 -14.90 -8.17
C PRO A 51 19.13 -14.89 -9.70
N GLY A 52 19.34 -13.72 -10.30
CA GLY A 52 19.39 -13.55 -11.76
C GLY A 52 18.05 -13.52 -12.50
N ALA A 53 16.91 -13.91 -11.86
CA ALA A 53 15.61 -13.98 -12.51
C ALA A 53 15.17 -12.64 -13.11
N LEU A 54 15.37 -11.53 -12.41
CA LEU A 54 15.04 -10.20 -12.90
C LEU A 54 15.98 -9.73 -14.03
N SER A 55 17.25 -10.12 -13.98
CA SER A 55 18.19 -9.85 -15.05
C SER A 55 17.86 -10.62 -16.33
N GLU A 56 17.36 -11.84 -16.19
CA GLU A 56 16.94 -12.67 -17.32
C GLU A 56 15.72 -12.08 -18.04
N VAL A 57 14.67 -11.75 -17.28
CA VAL A 57 13.43 -11.18 -17.86
C VAL A 57 13.67 -9.83 -18.52
N LEU A 58 14.55 -8.98 -17.95
CA LEU A 58 14.85 -7.65 -18.48
C LEU A 58 15.74 -7.72 -19.72
N ARG A 59 16.73 -8.61 -19.76
CA ARG A 59 17.55 -8.86 -20.97
C ARG A 59 16.74 -9.45 -22.12
N GLY A 60 15.76 -10.28 -21.83
CA GLY A 60 14.88 -10.91 -22.84
C GLY A 60 13.81 -9.97 -23.41
N GLY A 61 13.75 -8.70 -22.99
CA GLY A 61 12.76 -7.73 -23.48
C GLY A 61 13.33 -6.32 -23.50
N ARG A 62 12.92 -5.50 -24.49
CA ARG A 62 13.23 -4.07 -24.48
C ARG A 62 12.15 -3.35 -23.68
N PHE A 63 12.47 -2.96 -22.45
CA PHE A 63 11.54 -2.26 -21.56
C PHE A 63 11.91 -0.77 -21.45
N ASP A 64 10.91 0.09 -21.51
CA ASP A 64 11.04 1.52 -21.31
C ASP A 64 10.98 1.89 -19.82
N ALA A 65 10.22 1.11 -19.07
CA ALA A 65 10.02 1.33 -17.63
C ALA A 65 9.84 0.02 -16.85
N VAL A 66 10.26 0.05 -15.59
CA VAL A 66 9.85 -0.92 -14.55
C VAL A 66 8.84 -0.22 -13.63
N VAL A 67 7.71 -0.87 -13.37
CA VAL A 67 6.72 -0.46 -12.36
C VAL A 67 6.69 -1.52 -11.29
N SER A 68 7.01 -1.16 -10.05
CA SER A 68 7.03 -2.11 -8.94
C SER A 68 5.94 -1.79 -7.92
N CYS A 69 4.99 -2.72 -7.81
CA CYS A 69 3.97 -2.81 -6.76
C CYS A 69 4.29 -3.94 -5.77
N LEU A 70 5.58 -4.33 -5.66
CA LEU A 70 6.01 -5.33 -4.68
C LEU A 70 5.88 -4.78 -3.27
N ALA A 71 5.37 -5.61 -2.37
CA ALA A 71 5.37 -5.35 -0.94
C ALA A 71 5.48 -6.67 -0.16
N SER A 72 6.13 -6.62 0.99
CA SER A 72 6.13 -7.73 1.94
C SER A 72 4.70 -8.05 2.38
N ARG A 73 4.41 -9.35 2.59
CA ARG A 73 3.06 -9.80 2.94
C ARG A 73 2.77 -9.66 4.43
N THR A 74 3.78 -9.86 5.24
CA THR A 74 3.65 -9.92 6.70
C THR A 74 4.21 -8.67 7.38
N GLY A 75 5.07 -7.91 6.70
CA GLY A 75 5.81 -6.79 7.31
C GLY A 75 6.81 -7.20 8.38
N THR A 76 7.00 -8.52 8.62
CA THR A 76 8.04 -9.00 9.53
C THR A 76 9.43 -8.61 9.03
N PRO A 77 10.44 -8.45 9.90
CA PRO A 77 11.76 -7.99 9.48
C PRO A 77 12.37 -8.78 8.32
N ALA A 78 12.29 -10.11 8.37
CA ALA A 78 12.85 -10.96 7.32
C ALA A 78 12.13 -10.79 5.96
N ASP A 79 10.79 -10.76 5.98
CA ASP A 79 9.96 -10.56 4.79
C ASP A 79 10.14 -9.14 4.22
N ALA A 80 10.16 -8.13 5.07
CA ALA A 80 10.35 -6.74 4.68
C ALA A 80 11.71 -6.51 4.00
N TRP A 81 12.80 -6.93 4.61
CA TRP A 81 14.14 -6.76 4.02
C TRP A 81 14.34 -7.60 2.76
N ALA A 82 13.71 -8.78 2.66
CA ALA A 82 13.77 -9.60 1.46
C ALA A 82 13.00 -9.00 0.28
N ILE A 83 11.80 -8.46 0.52
CA ILE A 83 10.90 -8.01 -0.55
C ILE A 83 10.95 -6.49 -0.75
N ASP A 84 10.78 -5.70 0.33
CA ASP A 84 10.71 -4.24 0.23
C ASP A 84 12.09 -3.60 -0.04
N HIS A 85 13.19 -4.35 0.19
CA HIS A 85 14.54 -3.88 -0.10
C HIS A 85 15.27 -4.77 -1.11
N ALA A 86 15.64 -6.01 -0.77
CA ALA A 86 16.57 -6.81 -1.57
C ALA A 86 16.03 -7.16 -2.96
N ALA A 87 14.77 -7.61 -3.08
CA ALA A 87 14.16 -7.90 -4.37
C ALA A 87 13.99 -6.63 -5.22
N GLN A 88 13.64 -5.51 -4.58
CA GLN A 88 13.56 -4.21 -5.25
C GLN A 88 14.94 -3.75 -5.75
N LEU A 89 15.98 -3.90 -4.94
CA LEU A 89 17.35 -3.55 -5.32
C LEU A 89 17.83 -4.43 -6.51
N SER A 90 17.53 -5.72 -6.48
CA SER A 90 17.80 -6.61 -7.62
C SER A 90 17.07 -6.17 -8.89
N ALA A 91 15.82 -5.71 -8.78
CA ALA A 91 15.07 -5.16 -9.92
C ALA A 91 15.70 -3.87 -10.45
N LEU A 92 16.15 -3.00 -9.57
CA LEU A 92 16.81 -1.74 -9.92
C LEU A 92 18.13 -1.98 -10.67
N GLU A 93 18.99 -2.84 -10.14
CA GLU A 93 20.28 -3.16 -10.77
C GLU A 93 20.09 -3.86 -12.12
N ALA A 94 19.11 -4.78 -12.20
CA ALA A 94 18.79 -5.43 -13.47
C ALA A 94 18.21 -4.43 -14.51
N ALA A 95 17.39 -3.47 -14.08
CA ALA A 95 16.87 -2.41 -14.93
C ALA A 95 17.99 -1.50 -15.46
N LYS A 96 18.93 -1.09 -14.61
CA LYS A 96 20.13 -0.31 -15.03
C LYS A 96 20.95 -1.08 -16.06
N ALA A 97 21.26 -2.34 -15.78
CA ALA A 97 22.06 -3.17 -16.68
C ALA A 97 21.38 -3.41 -18.04
N ALA A 98 20.06 -3.41 -18.09
CA ALA A 98 19.26 -3.55 -19.31
C ALA A 98 18.99 -2.23 -20.04
N GLY A 99 19.46 -1.09 -19.52
CA GLY A 99 19.26 0.23 -20.12
C GLY A 99 17.82 0.74 -20.02
N VAL A 100 17.05 0.28 -19.03
CA VAL A 100 15.70 0.79 -18.76
C VAL A 100 15.79 2.24 -18.29
N GLY A 101 15.01 3.12 -18.91
CA GLY A 101 15.09 4.56 -18.63
C GLY A 101 14.37 5.01 -17.36
N ARG A 102 13.41 4.20 -16.84
CA ARG A 102 12.53 4.65 -15.75
C ARG A 102 12.15 3.55 -14.77
N PHE A 103 12.05 3.95 -13.50
CA PHE A 103 11.55 3.09 -12.43
C PHE A 103 10.43 3.79 -11.64
N VAL A 104 9.24 3.20 -11.60
CA VAL A 104 8.10 3.67 -10.79
C VAL A 104 7.93 2.74 -9.60
N LEU A 105 8.01 3.30 -8.41
CA LEU A 105 7.87 2.56 -7.15
C LEU A 105 6.56 2.91 -6.45
N LEU A 106 5.76 1.91 -6.12
CA LEU A 106 4.70 2.03 -5.14
C LEU A 106 5.27 1.81 -3.74
N SER A 107 5.46 2.89 -3.01
CA SER A 107 5.90 2.90 -1.61
C SER A 107 4.70 3.07 -0.67
N ALA A 108 4.83 3.80 0.43
CA ALA A 108 3.77 4.10 1.38
C ALA A 108 4.04 5.42 2.11
N ILE A 109 2.99 6.19 2.44
CA ILE A 109 3.15 7.47 3.13
C ILE A 109 3.73 7.31 4.55
N CYS A 110 3.49 6.18 5.19
CA CYS A 110 3.96 5.90 6.56
C CYS A 110 5.49 5.86 6.71
N VAL A 111 6.25 5.82 5.60
CA VAL A 111 7.72 5.85 5.66
C VAL A 111 8.27 7.23 6.06
N GLN A 112 7.48 8.29 6.05
CA GLN A 112 7.89 9.62 6.49
C GLN A 112 8.18 9.70 8.00
N LYS A 113 7.63 8.79 8.82
CA LYS A 113 7.92 8.60 10.25
C LYS A 113 8.25 7.14 10.54
N PRO A 114 9.42 6.64 10.14
CA PRO A 114 9.73 5.22 10.22
C PRO A 114 9.96 4.78 11.68
N ARG A 115 9.22 3.75 12.11
CA ARG A 115 9.34 3.09 13.43
C ARG A 115 9.38 1.57 13.31
N LEU A 116 9.10 1.03 12.12
CA LEU A 116 8.94 -0.38 11.85
C LEU A 116 9.93 -0.85 10.79
N GLN A 117 10.31 -2.10 10.84
CA GLN A 117 11.32 -2.65 9.94
C GLN A 117 10.95 -2.53 8.47
N PHE A 118 9.67 -2.72 8.11
CA PHE A 118 9.25 -2.59 6.72
C PHE A 118 9.35 -1.14 6.20
N GLN A 119 9.17 -0.14 7.08
CA GLN A 119 9.33 1.27 6.72
C GLN A 119 10.81 1.59 6.46
N HIS A 120 11.71 1.09 7.29
CA HIS A 120 13.15 1.23 7.08
C HIS A 120 13.63 0.52 5.81
N ALA A 121 13.14 -0.69 5.54
CA ALA A 121 13.45 -1.43 4.31
C ALA A 121 12.99 -0.66 3.05
N LYS A 122 11.77 -0.10 3.06
CA LYS A 122 11.28 0.75 1.96
C LYS A 122 12.13 2.00 1.78
N LEU A 123 12.45 2.72 2.85
CA LEU A 123 13.29 3.93 2.78
C LEU A 123 14.69 3.63 2.25
N ALA A 124 15.30 2.53 2.66
CA ALA A 124 16.61 2.12 2.16
C ALA A 124 16.57 1.90 0.65
N PHE A 125 15.50 1.28 0.14
CA PHE A 125 15.32 1.14 -1.30
C PHE A 125 15.00 2.49 -2.00
N GLU A 126 14.15 3.33 -1.43
CA GLU A 126 13.90 4.66 -1.99
C GLU A 126 15.18 5.47 -2.15
N GLN A 127 16.08 5.44 -1.16
CA GLN A 127 17.38 6.10 -1.23
C GLN A 127 18.25 5.53 -2.35
N ALA A 128 18.31 4.20 -2.50
CA ALA A 128 19.03 3.55 -3.58
C ALA A 128 18.47 3.94 -4.96
N LEU A 129 17.13 4.01 -5.07
CA LEU A 129 16.46 4.41 -6.31
C LEU A 129 16.76 5.87 -6.67
N VAL A 130 16.69 6.79 -5.72
CA VAL A 130 17.03 8.22 -5.93
C VAL A 130 18.48 8.38 -6.37
N GLY A 131 19.41 7.62 -5.77
CA GLY A 131 20.84 7.65 -6.11
C GLY A 131 21.22 6.85 -7.38
N SER A 132 20.26 6.18 -8.03
CA SER A 132 20.56 5.21 -9.10
C SER A 132 20.96 5.79 -10.44
N GLY A 133 20.61 7.06 -10.70
CA GLY A 133 20.74 7.71 -12.01
C GLY A 133 19.60 7.42 -12.98
N LEU A 134 18.66 6.52 -12.66
CA LEU A 134 17.43 6.34 -13.45
C LEU A 134 16.46 7.48 -13.19
N SER A 135 15.60 7.77 -14.18
CA SER A 135 14.40 8.57 -13.92
C SER A 135 13.45 7.76 -13.02
N TYR A 136 12.99 8.37 -11.93
CA TYR A 136 12.13 7.66 -10.97
C TYR A 136 10.84 8.40 -10.64
N SER A 137 9.84 7.65 -10.17
CA SER A 137 8.68 8.19 -9.49
C SER A 137 8.41 7.31 -8.26
N ILE A 138 8.43 7.90 -7.06
CA ILE A 138 8.17 7.19 -5.80
C ILE A 138 6.80 7.62 -5.31
N VAL A 139 5.80 6.77 -5.51
CA VAL A 139 4.41 7.03 -5.09
C VAL A 139 4.25 6.58 -3.64
N ARG A 140 3.89 7.51 -2.76
CA ARG A 140 3.62 7.26 -1.34
C ARG A 140 2.12 7.45 -1.04
N PRO A 141 1.29 6.42 -1.29
CA PRO A 141 -0.13 6.51 -1.06
C PRO A 141 -0.48 6.54 0.43
N THR A 142 -1.63 7.11 0.72
CA THR A 142 -2.32 7.07 2.02
C THR A 142 -2.98 5.69 2.24
N ALA A 143 -4.06 5.61 3.04
CA ALA A 143 -4.76 4.37 3.30
C ALA A 143 -5.57 3.89 2.09
N PHE A 144 -5.59 2.58 1.85
CA PHE A 144 -6.41 1.97 0.79
C PHE A 144 -7.82 1.67 1.30
N PHE A 145 -8.83 1.74 0.43
CA PHE A 145 -10.20 1.36 0.77
C PHE A 145 -10.30 -0.03 1.39
N LYS A 146 -9.58 -1.00 0.81
CA LYS A 146 -9.49 -2.35 1.36
C LYS A 146 -9.10 -2.39 2.83
N SER A 147 -8.10 -1.60 3.24
CA SER A 147 -7.60 -1.59 4.62
C SER A 147 -8.60 -1.02 5.61
N LEU A 148 -9.52 -0.16 5.16
CA LEU A 148 -10.53 0.48 5.98
C LEU A 148 -11.89 -0.24 5.95
N SER A 149 -12.06 -1.23 5.08
CA SER A 149 -13.34 -1.94 4.89
C SER A 149 -13.52 -3.15 5.81
N GLY A 150 -12.52 -3.51 6.62
CA GLY A 150 -12.54 -4.73 7.43
C GLY A 150 -13.70 -4.82 8.41
N GLN A 151 -14.29 -3.71 8.80
CA GLN A 151 -15.38 -3.68 9.77
C GLN A 151 -16.78 -3.60 9.13
N VAL A 152 -16.90 -3.34 7.84
CA VAL A 152 -18.19 -3.12 7.16
C VAL A 152 -19.12 -4.32 7.32
N ALA A 153 -18.66 -5.53 7.05
CA ALA A 153 -19.45 -6.75 7.14
C ALA A 153 -19.95 -7.00 8.59
N ARG A 154 -19.06 -6.90 9.58
CA ARG A 154 -19.44 -7.11 10.98
C ARG A 154 -20.43 -6.06 11.49
N VAL A 155 -20.31 -4.82 11.03
CA VAL A 155 -21.26 -3.74 11.38
C VAL A 155 -22.60 -3.97 10.70
N LYS A 156 -22.63 -4.45 9.45
CA LYS A 156 -23.84 -4.88 8.75
C LYS A 156 -24.60 -5.96 9.57
N GLU A 157 -23.86 -6.89 10.18
CA GLU A 157 -24.38 -7.95 11.06
C GLU A 157 -24.85 -7.44 12.46
N GLY A 158 -24.75 -6.15 12.74
CA GLY A 158 -25.18 -5.56 14.01
C GLY A 158 -24.11 -5.56 15.11
N ARG A 159 -22.88 -5.96 14.81
CA ARG A 159 -21.77 -5.87 15.76
C ARG A 159 -21.25 -4.43 15.87
N PRO A 160 -20.69 -4.04 17.02
CA PRO A 160 -20.16 -2.68 17.19
C PRO A 160 -18.96 -2.41 16.28
N TYR A 161 -18.82 -1.17 15.80
CA TYR A 161 -17.60 -0.67 15.16
C TYR A 161 -16.51 -0.51 16.22
N LEU A 162 -15.33 -1.09 15.97
CA LEU A 162 -14.19 -1.03 16.90
C LEU A 162 -13.30 0.16 16.53
N MET A 163 -12.87 0.94 17.51
CA MET A 163 -11.95 2.04 17.35
C MET A 163 -11.01 2.15 18.55
N PHE A 164 -9.88 2.81 18.36
CA PHE A 164 -8.96 3.13 19.44
C PHE A 164 -9.26 4.54 19.96
N GLY A 165 -9.17 4.69 21.30
CA GLY A 165 -9.56 5.95 21.95
C GLY A 165 -11.01 6.31 21.63
N ASP A 166 -11.23 7.57 21.30
CA ASP A 166 -12.53 8.11 20.91
C ASP A 166 -12.78 8.11 19.39
N GLY A 167 -11.89 7.47 18.61
CA GLY A 167 -11.94 7.41 17.16
C GLY A 167 -11.42 8.66 16.45
N THR A 168 -10.70 9.54 17.15
CA THR A 168 -10.12 10.77 16.59
C THR A 168 -8.60 10.78 16.53
N LEU A 169 -7.95 9.71 17.02
CA LEU A 169 -6.49 9.62 17.12
C LEU A 169 -5.76 9.71 15.78
N THR A 170 -6.38 9.24 14.71
CA THR A 170 -5.78 9.18 13.38
C THR A 170 -6.74 9.69 12.32
N ALA A 171 -6.18 10.16 11.21
CA ALA A 171 -6.93 10.54 10.02
C ALA A 171 -6.19 10.12 8.75
N CYS A 172 -6.93 9.96 7.64
CA CYS A 172 -6.37 9.68 6.33
C CYS A 172 -7.27 10.24 5.22
N LYS A 173 -6.71 10.41 4.03
CA LYS A 173 -7.45 10.61 2.77
C LYS A 173 -7.45 9.28 1.99
N PRO A 174 -8.42 8.38 2.22
CA PRO A 174 -8.39 7.05 1.60
C PRO A 174 -8.44 7.14 0.08
N ILE A 175 -7.74 6.21 -0.59
CA ILE A 175 -7.70 6.15 -2.05
C ILE A 175 -8.22 4.81 -2.54
N SER A 176 -8.99 4.81 -3.64
CA SER A 176 -9.45 3.59 -4.29
C SER A 176 -8.30 2.88 -5.00
N ASP A 177 -8.47 1.57 -5.21
CA ASP A 177 -7.47 0.77 -5.90
C ASP A 177 -7.29 1.22 -7.35
N ASP A 178 -8.38 1.57 -8.04
CA ASP A 178 -8.35 1.96 -9.44
C ASP A 178 -7.79 3.38 -9.63
N ASP A 179 -8.13 4.34 -8.78
CA ASP A 179 -7.55 5.68 -8.81
C ASP A 179 -6.03 5.63 -8.55
N LEU A 180 -5.60 4.84 -7.57
CA LEU A 180 -4.17 4.67 -7.30
C LEU A 180 -3.45 3.94 -8.43
N GLY A 181 -4.05 2.88 -8.97
CA GLY A 181 -3.51 2.15 -10.12
C GLY A 181 -3.37 3.06 -11.34
N GLY A 182 -4.36 3.92 -11.58
CA GLY A 182 -4.33 4.98 -12.58
C GLY A 182 -3.19 5.96 -12.36
N TYR A 183 -3.04 6.45 -11.13
CA TYR A 183 -1.97 7.38 -10.76
C TYR A 183 -0.58 6.78 -10.97
N VAL A 184 -0.37 5.52 -10.58
CA VAL A 184 0.90 4.80 -10.78
C VAL A 184 1.19 4.61 -12.27
N ALA A 185 0.19 4.25 -13.08
CA ALA A 185 0.35 4.09 -14.52
C ALA A 185 0.72 5.41 -15.22
N ASP A 186 0.15 6.54 -14.77
CA ASP A 186 0.47 7.87 -15.29
C ASP A 186 1.94 8.26 -15.05
N CYS A 187 2.57 7.77 -13.98
CA CYS A 187 3.99 8.02 -13.72
C CYS A 187 4.91 7.49 -14.84
N VAL A 188 4.43 6.54 -15.66
CA VAL A 188 5.18 6.03 -16.81
C VAL A 188 5.32 7.09 -17.92
N ALA A 189 4.28 7.91 -18.12
CA ALA A 189 4.19 8.79 -19.29
C ALA A 189 4.30 10.30 -18.96
N TYR A 190 3.98 10.72 -17.73
CA TYR A 190 3.92 12.15 -17.40
C TYR A 190 5.22 12.69 -16.79
N PRO A 191 6.00 13.52 -17.52
CA PRO A 191 7.28 14.06 -17.06
C PRO A 191 7.19 14.87 -15.75
N ALA A 192 6.06 15.51 -15.50
CA ALA A 192 5.82 16.27 -14.28
C ALA A 192 5.88 15.41 -12.98
N ARG A 193 5.81 14.07 -13.11
CA ARG A 193 5.90 13.12 -12.00
C ARG A 193 7.28 12.47 -11.87
N TRP A 194 8.23 12.79 -12.76
CA TRP A 194 9.55 12.17 -12.77
C TRP A 194 10.50 12.84 -11.79
N ASN A 195 11.41 12.05 -11.24
CA ASN A 195 12.40 12.44 -10.24
C ASN A 195 11.76 13.08 -9.00
N ARG A 196 10.64 12.51 -8.59
CA ARG A 196 9.84 13.02 -7.46
C ARG A 196 9.39 11.92 -6.52
N ILE A 197 9.28 12.30 -5.24
CA ILE A 197 8.52 11.57 -4.23
C ILE A 197 7.12 12.19 -4.21
N LEU A 198 6.10 11.35 -4.36
CA LEU A 198 4.74 11.73 -4.64
C LEU A 198 3.80 11.19 -3.55
N PRO A 199 3.61 11.90 -2.43
CA PRO A 199 2.53 11.59 -1.52
C PRO A 199 1.20 11.78 -2.25
N ILE A 200 0.23 10.87 -2.03
CA ILE A 200 -1.05 10.92 -2.72
C ILE A 200 -2.16 10.25 -1.91
N GLY A 201 -3.30 10.89 -1.78
CA GLY A 201 -4.53 10.36 -1.21
C GLY A 201 -5.68 10.39 -2.21
N GLY A 202 -6.82 9.87 -1.80
CA GLY A 202 -8.08 9.95 -2.53
C GLY A 202 -8.78 11.28 -2.33
N PRO A 203 -9.91 11.50 -3.01
CA PRO A 203 -10.65 12.75 -3.01
C PRO A 203 -11.38 13.01 -1.69
N GLY A 204 -11.54 14.30 -1.39
CA GLY A 204 -12.33 14.77 -0.27
C GLY A 204 -11.55 15.00 1.04
N PRO A 205 -12.26 15.33 2.12
CA PRO A 205 -11.64 15.65 3.39
C PRO A 205 -10.96 14.43 4.02
N ALA A 206 -10.00 14.67 4.90
CA ALA A 206 -9.43 13.62 5.72
C ALA A 206 -10.49 13.04 6.67
N ILE A 207 -10.58 11.72 6.74
CA ILE A 207 -11.57 11.00 7.55
C ILE A 207 -10.91 10.25 8.70
N ARG A 208 -11.64 10.14 9.81
CA ARG A 208 -11.24 9.48 11.05
C ARG A 208 -12.05 8.20 11.25
N PRO A 209 -11.63 7.28 12.14
CA PRO A 209 -12.44 6.11 12.49
C PRO A 209 -13.86 6.45 12.98
N ARG A 210 -14.05 7.58 13.69
CA ARG A 210 -15.37 8.07 14.09
C ARG A 210 -16.26 8.39 12.89
N ASP A 211 -15.70 9.09 11.89
CA ASP A 211 -16.43 9.50 10.67
C ASP A 211 -16.89 8.26 9.88
N GLN A 212 -16.08 7.19 9.87
CA GLN A 212 -16.46 5.92 9.25
C GLN A 212 -17.65 5.26 9.97
N ALA A 213 -17.66 5.27 11.31
CA ALA A 213 -18.81 4.75 12.09
C ALA A 213 -20.08 5.56 11.85
N GLU A 214 -19.96 6.88 11.74
CA GLU A 214 -21.08 7.79 11.43
C GLU A 214 -21.59 7.56 10.01
N ALA A 215 -20.71 7.42 9.02
CA ALA A 215 -21.08 7.10 7.65
C ALA A 215 -21.83 5.77 7.56
N LEU A 216 -21.32 4.72 8.23
CA LEU A 216 -21.99 3.42 8.28
C LEU A 216 -23.36 3.52 8.97
N SER A 217 -23.52 4.41 9.97
CA SER A 217 -24.83 4.64 10.59
C SER A 217 -25.82 5.24 9.61
N LYS A 218 -25.39 6.19 8.79
CA LYS A 218 -26.23 6.83 7.74
C LYS A 218 -26.60 5.83 6.66
N LEU A 219 -25.62 5.08 6.13
CA LEU A 219 -25.83 4.10 5.07
C LEU A 219 -26.76 2.94 5.50
N LEU A 220 -26.68 2.51 6.76
CA LEU A 220 -27.50 1.43 7.30
C LEU A 220 -28.87 1.90 7.83
N GLY A 221 -29.15 3.22 7.87
CA GLY A 221 -30.39 3.78 8.42
C GLY A 221 -30.59 3.50 9.92
N ARG A 222 -29.52 3.21 10.66
CA ARG A 222 -29.57 2.90 12.09
C ARG A 222 -28.29 3.34 12.80
N THR A 223 -28.39 3.64 14.09
CA THR A 223 -27.23 3.97 14.90
C THR A 223 -26.29 2.77 15.03
N VAL A 224 -25.07 2.90 14.56
CA VAL A 224 -24.00 1.92 14.74
C VAL A 224 -23.40 2.09 16.13
N LYS A 225 -23.47 1.04 16.94
CA LYS A 225 -22.78 1.02 18.24
C LYS A 225 -21.29 1.03 18.03
N THR A 226 -20.56 1.80 18.83
CA THR A 226 -19.10 1.83 18.83
C THR A 226 -18.54 1.17 20.08
N LYS A 227 -17.37 0.56 19.97
CA LYS A 227 -16.62 0.01 21.10
C LYS A 227 -15.19 0.54 21.05
N SER A 228 -14.80 1.27 22.07
CA SER A 228 -13.45 1.79 22.23
C SER A 228 -12.52 0.75 22.85
N ALA A 229 -11.28 0.70 22.35
CA ALA A 229 -10.19 -0.04 22.95
C ALA A 229 -9.07 0.94 23.35
N PRO A 230 -8.51 0.85 24.56
CA PRO A 230 -7.39 1.71 24.93
C PRO A 230 -6.12 1.26 24.23
N VAL A 231 -5.34 2.23 23.72
CA VAL A 231 -4.05 1.95 23.06
C VAL A 231 -3.08 1.21 24.01
N MET A 232 -3.12 1.53 25.31
CA MET A 232 -2.30 0.86 26.33
C MET A 232 -2.51 -0.67 26.37
N ALA A 233 -3.68 -1.18 26.00
CA ALA A 233 -3.90 -2.62 25.92
C ALA A 233 -3.06 -3.26 24.78
N MET A 234 -2.86 -2.55 23.67
CA MET A 234 -1.93 -2.98 22.62
C MET A 234 -0.48 -2.95 23.10
N ASP A 235 -0.09 -1.91 23.84
CA ASP A 235 1.27 -1.79 24.39
C ASP A 235 1.59 -2.95 25.34
N ALA A 236 0.66 -3.32 26.22
CA ALA A 236 0.81 -4.47 27.10
C ALA A 236 0.91 -5.80 26.32
N ALA A 237 0.09 -5.99 25.29
CA ALA A 237 0.15 -7.17 24.46
C ALA A 237 1.47 -7.26 23.66
N ILE A 238 1.97 -6.14 23.13
CA ILE A 238 3.24 -6.07 22.42
C ILE A 238 4.40 -6.43 23.36
N LEU A 239 4.40 -5.90 24.59
CA LEU A 239 5.43 -6.20 25.58
C LEU A 239 5.45 -7.69 25.94
N ALA A 240 4.29 -8.29 26.20
CA ALA A 240 4.16 -9.72 26.47
C ALA A 240 4.63 -10.59 25.30
N LEU A 241 4.22 -10.25 24.08
CA LEU A 241 4.66 -10.97 22.88
C LEU A 241 6.14 -10.79 22.61
N ALA A 242 6.72 -9.61 22.88
CA ALA A 242 8.14 -9.34 22.73
C ALA A 242 8.97 -10.18 23.72
N ALA A 243 8.54 -10.28 24.98
CA ALA A 243 9.18 -11.13 25.99
C ALA A 243 9.13 -12.62 25.58
N ALA A 244 7.97 -13.12 25.14
CA ALA A 244 7.83 -14.47 24.60
C ALA A 244 8.66 -14.68 23.31
N GLY A 245 8.89 -13.63 22.56
CA GLY A 245 9.70 -13.61 21.33
C GLY A 245 11.19 -13.89 21.55
N LEU A 246 11.70 -13.77 22.79
CA LEU A 246 13.04 -14.19 23.13
C LEU A 246 13.24 -15.72 22.97
N LEU A 247 12.17 -16.49 23.17
CA LEU A 247 12.17 -17.95 23.11
C LEU A 247 11.45 -18.50 21.87
N SER A 248 10.64 -17.69 21.16
CA SER A 248 9.80 -18.15 20.07
C SER A 248 9.78 -17.18 18.89
N ARG A 249 10.22 -17.65 17.70
CA ARG A 249 10.13 -16.90 16.45
C ARG A 249 8.68 -16.49 16.13
N ARG A 250 7.71 -17.38 16.36
CA ARG A 250 6.27 -17.08 16.14
C ARG A 250 5.77 -15.94 17.04
N ALA A 251 6.22 -15.89 18.30
CA ALA A 251 5.84 -14.80 19.19
C ALA A 251 6.49 -13.47 18.76
N ARG A 252 7.71 -13.51 18.25
CA ARG A 252 8.40 -12.34 17.68
C ARG A 252 7.67 -11.78 16.46
N ASP A 253 7.24 -12.65 15.53
CA ASP A 253 6.47 -12.25 14.35
C ASP A 253 5.11 -11.66 14.74
N LYS A 254 4.43 -12.25 15.75
CA LYS A 254 3.18 -11.69 16.30
C LYS A 254 3.40 -10.35 16.99
N ALA A 255 4.51 -10.15 17.70
CA ALA A 255 4.85 -8.87 18.30
C ALA A 255 5.04 -7.78 17.24
N GLU A 256 5.71 -8.11 16.12
CA GLU A 256 5.89 -7.17 15.01
C GLU A 256 4.53 -6.82 14.34
N PHE A 257 3.70 -7.81 14.10
CA PHE A 257 2.35 -7.60 13.58
C PHE A 257 1.52 -6.69 14.51
N ALA A 258 1.60 -6.89 15.82
CA ALA A 258 0.93 -6.04 16.80
C ALA A 258 1.50 -4.60 16.81
N ARG A 259 2.82 -4.42 16.61
CA ARG A 259 3.44 -3.10 16.45
C ARG A 259 2.94 -2.38 15.19
N ILE A 260 2.79 -3.13 14.08
CA ILE A 260 2.20 -2.58 12.85
C ILE A 260 0.78 -2.09 13.11
N GLY A 261 -0.06 -2.90 13.76
CA GLY A 261 -1.41 -2.50 14.15
C GLY A 261 -1.44 -1.26 15.03
N ARG A 262 -0.55 -1.22 16.06
CA ARG A 262 -0.41 -0.05 16.93
C ARG A 262 0.01 1.21 16.18
N TYR A 263 0.94 1.08 15.23
CA TYR A 263 1.36 2.22 14.40
C TYR A 263 0.16 2.84 13.67
N TYR A 264 -0.63 2.02 12.97
CA TYR A 264 -1.81 2.49 12.25
C TYR A 264 -2.95 2.96 13.17
N ALA A 265 -2.98 2.52 14.42
CA ALA A 265 -3.93 3.01 15.42
C ALA A 265 -3.57 4.39 16.01
N THR A 266 -2.32 4.84 15.84
CA THR A 266 -1.82 6.07 16.48
C THR A 266 -1.17 7.07 15.54
N GLU A 267 -0.83 6.68 14.31
CA GLU A 267 -0.20 7.56 13.32
C GLU A 267 -1.15 7.77 12.13
N SER A 268 -1.37 9.02 11.74
CA SER A 268 -2.22 9.36 10.60
C SER A 268 -1.54 9.03 9.27
N MET A 269 -2.34 8.70 8.26
CA MET A 269 -1.87 8.49 6.89
C MET A 269 -2.13 9.77 6.07
N LEU A 270 -1.40 10.82 6.42
CA LEU A 270 -1.41 12.16 5.80
C LEU A 270 0.04 12.63 5.69
N VAL A 271 0.28 13.69 4.93
CA VAL A 271 1.60 14.32 4.87
C VAL A 271 1.99 14.79 6.28
N TRP A 272 3.23 14.49 6.67
CA TRP A 272 3.81 14.96 7.92
C TRP A 272 4.54 16.28 7.68
N ASP A 273 4.16 17.30 8.43
CA ASP A 273 4.86 18.59 8.46
C ASP A 273 5.93 18.55 9.55
N GLU A 274 7.19 18.53 9.12
CA GLU A 274 8.33 18.51 10.05
C GLU A 274 8.48 19.80 10.85
N ALA A 275 8.09 20.95 10.28
CA ALA A 275 8.22 22.23 10.95
C ALA A 275 7.18 22.37 12.08
N GLU A 276 5.94 22.01 11.77
CA GLU A 276 4.82 22.09 12.70
C GLU A 276 4.65 20.82 13.57
N GLN A 277 5.43 19.77 13.32
CA GLN A 277 5.36 18.47 14.01
C GLN A 277 3.93 17.90 14.06
N ARG A 278 3.18 18.04 12.97
CA ARG A 278 1.79 17.57 12.82
C ARG A 278 1.52 16.95 11.47
N TYR A 279 0.46 16.16 11.41
CA TYR A 279 -0.08 15.67 10.14
C TYR A 279 -0.94 16.75 9.50
N ASP A 280 -0.73 17.00 8.20
CA ASP A 280 -1.41 18.03 7.44
C ASP A 280 -2.31 17.41 6.35
N ALA A 281 -3.62 17.55 6.54
CA ALA A 281 -4.61 17.08 5.60
C ALA A 281 -4.70 17.96 4.34
N GLU A 282 -4.45 19.26 4.47
CA GLU A 282 -4.54 20.21 3.35
C GLU A 282 -3.31 20.07 2.45
N ALA A 283 -2.13 19.87 3.04
CA ALA A 283 -0.90 19.60 2.30
C ALA A 283 -0.87 18.17 1.69
N THR A 284 -1.81 17.28 2.05
CA THR A 284 -1.90 15.94 1.47
C THR A 284 -2.58 16.00 0.11
N PRO A 285 -1.84 15.79 -1.01
CA PRO A 285 -2.41 15.84 -2.36
C PRO A 285 -3.45 14.75 -2.55
N GLU A 286 -4.40 15.01 -3.45
CA GLU A 286 -5.49 14.09 -3.75
C GLU A 286 -5.61 13.80 -5.25
N THR A 287 -6.18 12.64 -5.57
CA THR A 287 -6.50 12.23 -6.94
C THR A 287 -7.68 11.28 -6.93
N GLY A 288 -8.29 11.11 -8.11
CA GLY A 288 -9.41 10.19 -8.31
C GLY A 288 -10.75 10.84 -8.04
N THR A 289 -11.78 10.03 -8.09
CA THR A 289 -13.18 10.48 -7.98
C THR A 289 -14.00 9.66 -7.01
N GLU A 290 -13.60 8.42 -6.71
CA GLU A 290 -14.35 7.54 -5.82
C GLU A 290 -14.00 7.80 -4.36
N THR A 291 -15.01 8.03 -3.52
CA THR A 291 -14.84 8.18 -2.08
C THR A 291 -14.99 6.87 -1.32
N LEU A 292 -14.40 6.76 -0.13
CA LEU A 292 -14.54 5.57 0.71
C LEU A 292 -16.01 5.29 1.06
N PHE A 293 -16.83 6.31 1.24
CA PHE A 293 -18.23 6.13 1.67
C PHE A 293 -19.12 5.65 0.52
N GLU A 294 -18.85 6.06 -0.72
CA GLU A 294 -19.47 5.46 -1.92
C GLU A 294 -19.07 3.98 -2.06
N PHE A 295 -17.81 3.66 -1.79
CA PHE A 295 -17.35 2.27 -1.78
C PHE A 295 -18.02 1.44 -0.68
N TYR A 296 -18.24 2.02 0.52
CA TYR A 296 -19.00 1.35 1.58
C TYR A 296 -20.45 1.06 1.17
N ASP A 297 -21.09 1.97 0.47
CA ASP A 297 -22.45 1.76 -0.08
C ASP A 297 -22.48 0.58 -1.05
N LYS A 298 -21.52 0.54 -1.98
CA LYS A 298 -21.35 -0.60 -2.90
C LYS A 298 -21.09 -1.94 -2.19
N LEU A 299 -20.33 -1.93 -1.09
CA LEU A 299 -20.12 -3.14 -0.27
C LEU A 299 -21.41 -3.57 0.46
N LEU A 300 -22.18 -2.63 0.95
CA LEU A 300 -23.43 -2.89 1.67
C LEU A 300 -24.55 -3.37 0.73
N SER A 301 -24.62 -2.81 -0.50
CA SER A 301 -25.57 -3.26 -1.55
C SER A 301 -25.15 -4.59 -2.20
N GLY A 302 -23.88 -4.99 -2.09
CA GLY A 302 -23.34 -6.19 -2.75
C GLY A 302 -22.84 -5.94 -4.19
N GLU A 303 -22.82 -4.70 -4.63
CA GLU A 303 -22.27 -4.30 -5.95
C GLU A 303 -20.74 -4.43 -6.00
N ALA A 304 -20.09 -4.30 -4.85
CA ALA A 304 -18.65 -4.51 -4.70
C ALA A 304 -18.35 -5.61 -3.68
N THR A 305 -17.18 -6.23 -3.84
CA THR A 305 -16.64 -7.20 -2.88
C THR A 305 -15.20 -6.82 -2.54
N VAL A 306 -14.77 -7.14 -1.33
CA VAL A 306 -13.39 -6.93 -0.91
C VAL A 306 -12.79 -8.22 -0.34
N ASP A 307 -11.70 -8.67 -0.96
CA ASP A 307 -10.88 -9.74 -0.38
C ASP A 307 -9.92 -9.13 0.64
N LEU A 308 -10.27 -9.18 1.90
CA LEU A 308 -9.46 -8.62 2.99
C LEU A 308 -8.12 -9.37 3.17
N GLY A 309 -8.02 -10.64 2.78
CA GLY A 309 -6.81 -11.43 2.94
C GLY A 309 -6.28 -11.37 4.37
N ALA A 310 -5.00 -11.07 4.56
CA ALA A 310 -4.37 -10.93 5.87
C ALA A 310 -4.84 -9.67 6.67
N HIS A 311 -5.51 -8.73 6.02
CA HIS A 311 -6.07 -7.52 6.66
C HIS A 311 -7.41 -7.76 7.36
N ALA A 312 -7.98 -8.95 7.29
CA ALA A 312 -9.24 -9.30 7.98
C ALA A 312 -9.15 -9.25 9.52
N ALA A 313 -7.95 -9.05 10.06
CA ALA A 313 -7.70 -9.01 11.51
C ALA A 313 -7.82 -7.60 12.13
N PHE A 314 -8.10 -6.55 11.34
CA PHE A 314 -8.19 -5.16 11.79
C PHE A 314 -9.59 -4.58 11.60
#